data_8a72dc105cec762bea59c10a515aef93
#
_entry.id   8a72dc105cec762bea59c10a515aef93
#
_cell.length_a   1.000
_cell.length_b   1.000
_cell.length_c   1.000
_cell.angle_alpha   90.00
_cell.angle_beta   90.00
_cell.angle_gamma   90.00
#
_symmetry.space_group_name_H-M   'P 1'
#
loop_
_entity.id
_entity.type
_entity.pdbx_description
1 polymer ?
#
loop_
_entity_poly.entity_id
_entity_poly.type
_entity_poly.pdbx_seq_one_letter_code
_entity_poly.pdbx_strand_id
1 'polypeptide(L)'
;LVDAKAPVSFFAYPGKKSDLVPDGCTVHQLSTPAQNAAASLEKLAQALGAAQTQPALQAPARPGRPRGKLTAEKVCKAVGHLLPENAILIDEAITSGLMLAPFTAGAPRHDLITLTGGAIGQGLPNAVGASIACPTRPVLALIGDGTAMYTIQALWTMAREKLNVVSIIFNNASYSVLNVELERVGAEKVGAKARSQLDLNGP
;
A
#
# COMPACT_ATOMS: atom_id res chain seq x y z
N LEU A 1 -2.37 -6.07 -18.31
CA LEU A 1 -2.76 -4.66 -18.33
C LEU A 1 -1.96 -3.91 -17.28
N VAL A 2 -1.48 -2.73 -17.62
CA VAL A 2 -0.71 -1.87 -16.72
C VAL A 2 -1.28 -0.46 -16.81
N ASP A 3 -1.68 0.10 -15.68
CA ASP A 3 -2.11 1.50 -15.59
C ASP A 3 -0.94 2.34 -15.06
N ALA A 4 0.02 2.62 -15.95
CA ALA A 4 1.20 3.40 -15.65
C ALA A 4 1.71 4.09 -16.92
N LYS A 5 2.47 5.18 -16.75
CA LYS A 5 3.08 5.92 -17.86
C LYS A 5 4.02 5.03 -18.68
N ALA A 6 4.73 4.13 -18.02
CA ALA A 6 5.59 3.13 -18.64
C ALA A 6 5.76 1.93 -17.70
N PRO A 7 5.86 0.69 -18.23
CA PRO A 7 6.05 -0.52 -17.44
C PRO A 7 7.52 -0.66 -16.99
N VAL A 8 7.98 0.24 -16.14
CA VAL A 8 9.35 0.27 -15.62
C VAL A 8 9.37 0.10 -14.11
N SER A 9 10.45 -0.48 -13.57
CA SER A 9 10.66 -0.54 -12.14
C SER A 9 10.93 0.85 -11.56
N PHE A 10 10.45 1.11 -10.35
CA PHE A 10 10.69 2.37 -9.66
C PHE A 10 12.16 2.54 -9.26
N PHE A 11 12.80 1.46 -8.80
CA PHE A 11 14.21 1.44 -8.44
C PHE A 11 15.02 0.67 -9.47
N ALA A 12 16.21 1.18 -9.80
CA ALA A 12 17.22 0.45 -10.55
C ALA A 12 18.05 -0.41 -9.59
N TYR A 13 18.14 -1.70 -9.86
CA TYR A 13 18.95 -2.64 -9.10
C TYR A 13 20.06 -3.22 -9.97
N PRO A 14 21.29 -3.42 -9.43
CA PRO A 14 22.36 -4.08 -10.15
C PRO A 14 21.93 -5.44 -10.71
N GLY A 15 22.21 -5.69 -11.99
CA GLY A 15 21.89 -6.96 -12.64
C GLY A 15 20.41 -7.23 -12.90
N LYS A 16 19.52 -6.28 -12.67
CA LYS A 16 18.09 -6.41 -12.99
C LYS A 16 17.68 -5.43 -14.09
N LYS A 17 16.81 -5.90 -14.99
CA LYS A 17 16.20 -5.01 -16.00
C LYS A 17 15.27 -4.01 -15.29
N SER A 18 15.34 -2.76 -15.68
CA SER A 18 14.36 -1.72 -15.26
C SER A 18 13.10 -1.77 -16.10
N ASP A 19 13.17 -2.23 -17.34
CA ASP A 19 12.02 -2.52 -18.17
C ASP A 19 11.36 -3.82 -17.72
N LEU A 20 10.07 -3.76 -17.37
CA LEU A 20 9.26 -4.88 -16.87
C LEU A 20 8.51 -5.61 -17.98
N VAL A 21 8.67 -5.18 -19.24
CA VAL A 21 8.08 -5.88 -20.38
C VAL A 21 8.84 -7.19 -20.61
N PRO A 22 8.15 -8.35 -20.60
CA PRO A 22 8.80 -9.62 -20.94
C PRO A 22 9.37 -9.60 -22.37
N ASP A 23 10.47 -10.31 -22.57
CA ASP A 23 11.07 -10.43 -23.90
C ASP A 23 10.05 -11.01 -24.89
N GLY A 24 9.98 -10.44 -26.08
CA GLY A 24 9.03 -10.86 -27.13
C GLY A 24 7.60 -10.33 -27.00
N CYS A 25 7.30 -9.55 -25.95
CA CYS A 25 5.98 -8.91 -25.82
C CYS A 25 5.91 -7.61 -26.61
N THR A 26 4.81 -7.42 -27.33
CA THR A 26 4.47 -6.14 -27.94
C THR A 26 3.71 -5.26 -26.96
N VAL A 27 4.18 -4.03 -26.78
CA VAL A 27 3.49 -3.03 -25.94
C VAL A 27 2.50 -2.25 -26.83
N HIS A 28 1.23 -2.26 -26.43
CA HIS A 28 0.19 -1.46 -27.05
C HIS A 28 -0.38 -0.47 -26.04
N GLN A 29 -0.34 0.80 -26.38
CA GLN A 29 -0.94 1.86 -25.57
C GLN A 29 -2.43 1.97 -25.87
N LEU A 30 -3.26 1.49 -24.97
CA LEU A 30 -4.72 1.48 -25.13
C LEU A 30 -5.34 2.89 -24.99
N SER A 31 -4.77 3.71 -24.08
CA SER A 31 -5.23 5.09 -23.86
C SER A 31 -4.08 5.97 -23.40
N THR A 32 -4.20 7.27 -23.62
CA THR A 32 -3.31 8.30 -23.09
C THR A 32 -3.93 8.92 -21.83
N PRO A 33 -3.18 9.67 -21.00
CA PRO A 33 -3.73 10.40 -19.86
C PRO A 33 -4.84 11.41 -20.20
N ALA A 34 -4.91 11.86 -21.46
CA ALA A 34 -5.95 12.78 -21.95
C ALA A 34 -7.24 12.05 -22.37
N GLN A 35 -7.26 10.73 -22.37
CA GLN A 35 -8.37 9.90 -22.80
C GLN A 35 -9.05 9.23 -21.61
N ASN A 36 -10.31 8.82 -21.79
CA ASN A 36 -11.02 8.05 -20.77
C ASN A 36 -10.58 6.57 -20.83
N ALA A 37 -9.70 6.18 -19.92
CA ALA A 37 -9.15 4.82 -19.83
C ALA A 37 -10.25 3.77 -19.55
N ALA A 38 -11.24 4.08 -18.73
CA ALA A 38 -12.35 3.17 -18.43
C ALA A 38 -13.16 2.87 -19.70
N ALA A 39 -13.54 3.89 -20.46
CA ALA A 39 -14.24 3.72 -21.73
C ALA A 39 -13.40 2.95 -22.76
N SER A 40 -12.09 3.12 -22.77
CA SER A 40 -11.18 2.36 -23.63
C SER A 40 -11.13 0.88 -23.24
N LEU A 41 -11.10 0.58 -21.94
CA LEU A 41 -11.16 -0.80 -21.44
C LEU A 41 -12.50 -1.46 -21.74
N GLU A 42 -13.62 -0.74 -21.60
CA GLU A 42 -14.95 -1.24 -21.96
C GLU A 42 -15.03 -1.62 -23.45
N LYS A 43 -14.52 -0.75 -24.33
CA LYS A 43 -14.46 -1.05 -25.77
C LYS A 43 -13.56 -2.26 -26.07
N LEU A 44 -12.44 -2.37 -25.41
CA LEU A 44 -11.56 -3.55 -25.54
C LEU A 44 -12.28 -4.81 -25.09
N ALA A 45 -12.94 -4.78 -23.92
CA ALA A 45 -13.72 -5.91 -23.42
C ALA A 45 -14.84 -6.33 -24.39
N GLN A 46 -15.55 -5.37 -24.98
CA GLN A 46 -16.56 -5.62 -26.01
C GLN A 46 -15.95 -6.25 -27.26
N ALA A 47 -14.83 -5.69 -27.76
CA ALA A 47 -14.16 -6.20 -28.95
C ALA A 47 -13.63 -7.64 -28.79
N LEU A 48 -13.26 -8.01 -27.57
CA LEU A 48 -12.80 -9.37 -27.22
C LEU A 48 -13.96 -10.31 -26.83
N GLY A 49 -15.20 -9.86 -26.84
CA GLY A 49 -16.33 -10.67 -26.38
C GLY A 49 -16.29 -10.99 -24.89
N ALA A 50 -15.54 -10.23 -24.08
CA ALA A 50 -15.31 -10.52 -22.68
C ALA A 50 -16.58 -10.48 -21.81
N ALA A 51 -17.64 -9.80 -22.26
CA ALA A 51 -18.94 -9.79 -21.57
C ALA A 51 -19.57 -11.18 -21.43
N GLN A 52 -19.14 -12.14 -22.26
CA GLN A 52 -19.59 -13.53 -22.21
C GLN A 52 -18.70 -14.41 -21.33
N THR A 53 -17.60 -13.85 -20.81
CA THR A 53 -16.64 -14.60 -19.99
C THR A 53 -16.94 -14.36 -18.51
N GLN A 54 -17.10 -15.44 -17.75
CA GLN A 54 -17.21 -15.35 -16.30
C GLN A 54 -15.86 -14.95 -15.71
N PRO A 55 -15.76 -13.83 -14.97
CA PRO A 55 -14.51 -13.45 -14.34
C PRO A 55 -14.16 -14.41 -13.20
N ALA A 56 -12.87 -14.66 -12.98
CA ALA A 56 -12.40 -15.27 -11.76
C ALA A 56 -12.54 -14.26 -10.61
N LEU A 57 -13.42 -14.54 -9.68
CA LEU A 57 -13.69 -13.66 -8.54
C LEU A 57 -13.01 -14.19 -7.28
N GLN A 58 -12.51 -13.29 -6.46
CA GLN A 58 -12.06 -13.62 -5.11
C GLN A 58 -13.28 -14.00 -4.26
N ALA A 59 -13.28 -15.22 -3.72
CA ALA A 59 -14.35 -15.64 -2.83
C ALA A 59 -14.35 -14.81 -1.53
N PRO A 60 -15.52 -14.38 -1.04
CA PRO A 60 -15.62 -13.74 0.27
C PRO A 60 -15.06 -14.67 1.36
N ALA A 61 -14.08 -14.19 2.11
CA ALA A 61 -13.49 -14.94 3.21
C ALA A 61 -12.86 -13.97 4.21
N ARG A 62 -13.28 -14.06 5.47
CA ARG A 62 -12.61 -13.35 6.55
C ARG A 62 -11.64 -14.26 7.27
N PRO A 63 -10.42 -13.81 7.57
CA PRO A 63 -9.52 -14.60 8.41
C PRO A 63 -10.12 -14.76 9.80
N GLY A 64 -9.82 -15.86 10.47
CA GLY A 64 -10.23 -16.07 11.86
C GLY A 64 -9.60 -15.02 12.80
N ARG A 65 -10.29 -14.67 13.89
CA ARG A 65 -9.81 -13.72 14.90
C ARG A 65 -8.43 -14.16 15.45
N PRO A 66 -7.39 -13.34 15.36
CA PRO A 66 -6.08 -13.68 15.91
C PRO A 66 -6.11 -13.72 17.45
N ARG A 67 -5.26 -14.55 18.05
CA ARG A 67 -5.11 -14.71 19.51
C ARG A 67 -3.63 -14.74 19.91
N GLY A 68 -3.35 -14.53 21.19
CA GLY A 68 -2.00 -14.58 21.78
C GLY A 68 -1.19 -13.30 21.56
N LYS A 69 0.14 -13.37 21.65
CA LYS A 69 1.04 -12.21 21.58
C LYS A 69 0.81 -11.41 20.30
N LEU A 70 0.79 -10.08 20.41
CA LEU A 70 0.63 -9.15 19.30
C LEU A 70 1.87 -9.20 18.38
N THR A 71 1.62 -9.31 17.08
CA THR A 71 2.64 -9.21 16.02
C THR A 71 2.08 -8.40 14.86
N ALA A 72 2.93 -7.86 13.98
CA ALA A 72 2.48 -7.13 12.80
C ALA A 72 1.52 -7.96 11.93
N GLU A 73 1.83 -9.22 11.68
CA GLU A 73 0.94 -10.15 10.97
C GLU A 73 -0.43 -10.28 11.64
N LYS A 74 -0.48 -10.42 12.96
CA LYS A 74 -1.74 -10.54 13.70
C LYS A 74 -2.55 -9.24 13.67
N VAL A 75 -1.90 -8.07 13.62
CA VAL A 75 -2.60 -6.79 13.39
C VAL A 75 -3.23 -6.79 12.01
N CYS A 76 -2.50 -7.13 10.96
CA CYS A 76 -3.05 -7.25 9.59
C CYS A 76 -4.22 -8.25 9.53
N LYS A 77 -4.07 -9.40 10.19
CA LYS A 77 -5.13 -10.40 10.30
C LYS A 77 -6.36 -9.89 11.07
N ALA A 78 -6.16 -9.11 12.12
CA ALA A 78 -7.27 -8.49 12.87
C ALA A 78 -8.01 -7.47 12.01
N VAL A 79 -7.28 -6.69 11.21
CA VAL A 79 -7.88 -5.77 10.24
C VAL A 79 -8.75 -6.53 9.24
N GLY A 80 -8.25 -7.59 8.60
CA GLY A 80 -9.03 -8.41 7.68
C GLY A 80 -10.27 -9.06 8.33
N HIS A 81 -10.16 -9.44 9.62
CA HIS A 81 -11.28 -10.00 10.38
C HIS A 81 -12.37 -8.95 10.68
N LEU A 82 -12.00 -7.72 11.03
CA LEU A 82 -12.88 -6.67 11.52
C LEU A 82 -13.29 -5.65 10.46
N LEU A 83 -12.66 -5.65 9.28
CA LEU A 83 -12.85 -4.63 8.26
C LEU A 83 -14.33 -4.45 7.90
N PRO A 84 -14.91 -3.27 8.11
CA PRO A 84 -16.29 -3.02 7.73
C PRO A 84 -16.43 -2.86 6.21
N GLU A 85 -17.63 -3.04 5.71
CA GLU A 85 -17.94 -2.75 4.31
C GLU A 85 -17.77 -1.26 4.01
N ASN A 86 -17.30 -0.95 2.79
CA ASN A 86 -17.01 0.40 2.31
C ASN A 86 -15.94 1.16 3.11
N ALA A 87 -15.11 0.46 3.88
CA ALA A 87 -13.94 1.09 4.50
C ALA A 87 -12.95 1.60 3.45
N ILE A 88 -12.13 2.58 3.86
CA ILE A 88 -10.96 3.02 3.11
C ILE A 88 -9.74 2.63 3.93
N LEU A 89 -8.90 1.77 3.38
CA LEU A 89 -7.61 1.41 3.96
C LEU A 89 -6.51 2.29 3.36
N ILE A 90 -5.69 2.86 4.23
CA ILE A 90 -4.46 3.53 3.84
C ILE A 90 -3.31 2.67 4.34
N ASP A 91 -2.51 2.12 3.44
CA ASP A 91 -1.37 1.26 3.80
C ASP A 91 -0.03 1.95 3.51
N GLU A 92 0.64 2.31 4.57
CA GLU A 92 2.01 2.80 4.60
C GLU A 92 2.81 2.11 5.73
N ALA A 93 2.41 0.89 6.09
CA ALA A 93 3.09 0.11 7.12
C ALA A 93 4.39 -0.57 6.60
N ILE A 94 4.64 -0.49 5.31
CA ILE A 94 5.83 -0.97 4.60
C ILE A 94 6.13 -2.43 4.96
N THR A 95 7.26 -2.71 5.64
CA THR A 95 7.66 -4.08 6.01
C THR A 95 6.68 -4.74 6.99
N SER A 96 6.02 -3.97 7.84
CA SER A 96 5.02 -4.46 8.79
C SER A 96 3.66 -4.76 8.14
N GLY A 97 3.36 -4.16 6.98
CA GLY A 97 2.10 -4.29 6.26
C GLY A 97 2.04 -5.43 5.24
N LEU A 98 3.11 -6.20 5.04
CA LEU A 98 3.21 -7.22 3.97
C LEU A 98 2.05 -8.23 3.95
N MET A 99 1.45 -8.51 5.10
CA MET A 99 0.33 -9.45 5.22
C MET A 99 -1.05 -8.79 5.15
N LEU A 100 -1.13 -7.46 4.95
CA LEU A 100 -2.41 -6.76 4.90
C LEU A 100 -3.25 -7.21 3.70
N ALA A 101 -2.71 -7.11 2.49
CA ALA A 101 -3.42 -7.48 1.27
C ALA A 101 -3.89 -8.96 1.26
N PRO A 102 -3.05 -9.96 1.63
CA PRO A 102 -3.52 -11.33 1.77
C PRO A 102 -4.68 -11.52 2.75
N PHE A 103 -4.65 -10.84 3.90
CA PHE A 103 -5.71 -10.98 4.90
C PHE A 103 -6.97 -10.16 4.60
N THR A 104 -6.91 -9.19 3.70
CA THR A 104 -8.07 -8.39 3.29
C THR A 104 -8.64 -8.79 1.93
N ALA A 105 -7.98 -9.67 1.18
CA ALA A 105 -8.40 -10.09 -0.16
C ALA A 105 -9.85 -10.59 -0.23
N GLY A 106 -10.31 -11.34 0.78
CA GLY A 106 -11.69 -11.83 0.86
C GLY A 106 -12.58 -11.03 1.83
N ALA A 107 -12.10 -9.91 2.38
CA ALA A 107 -12.87 -9.03 3.25
C ALA A 107 -14.02 -8.34 2.47
N PRO A 108 -15.01 -7.73 3.15
CA PRO A 108 -16.02 -6.93 2.49
C PRO A 108 -15.42 -5.87 1.57
N ARG A 109 -16.21 -5.42 0.62
CA ARG A 109 -15.80 -4.40 -0.36
C ARG A 109 -15.22 -3.17 0.34
N HIS A 110 -14.02 -2.78 -0.06
CA HIS A 110 -13.26 -1.66 0.51
C HIS A 110 -12.33 -1.09 -0.55
N ASP A 111 -11.85 0.11 -0.33
CA ASP A 111 -10.78 0.70 -1.13
C ASP A 111 -9.44 0.57 -0.39
N LEU A 112 -8.37 0.34 -1.14
CA LEU A 112 -7.01 0.29 -0.63
C LEU A 112 -6.16 1.35 -1.33
N ILE A 113 -5.64 2.31 -0.56
CA ILE A 113 -4.70 3.32 -1.01
C ILE A 113 -3.33 2.95 -0.46
N THR A 114 -2.38 2.75 -1.35
CA THR A 114 -1.02 2.35 -0.99
C THR A 114 -0.01 3.47 -1.27
N LEU A 115 1.20 3.25 -0.83
CA LEU A 115 2.35 4.11 -1.08
C LEU A 115 2.58 4.33 -2.58
N THR A 116 2.62 5.58 -3.01
CA THR A 116 2.85 5.96 -4.41
C THR A 116 4.30 6.39 -4.60
N GLY A 117 4.98 5.76 -5.56
CA GLY A 117 6.35 6.15 -5.95
C GLY A 117 7.40 6.01 -4.83
N GLY A 118 7.17 5.18 -3.81
CA GLY A 118 8.10 5.00 -2.69
C GLY A 118 8.22 6.23 -1.78
N ALA A 119 7.39 7.27 -1.95
CA ALA A 119 7.43 8.48 -1.15
C ALA A 119 6.72 8.28 0.18
N ILE A 120 7.47 8.06 1.25
CA ILE A 120 6.93 7.90 2.61
C ILE A 120 6.44 9.22 3.20
N GLY A 121 5.48 9.14 4.13
CA GLY A 121 4.87 10.30 4.80
C GLY A 121 3.56 10.76 4.16
N GLN A 122 3.05 10.07 3.14
CA GLN A 122 1.77 10.41 2.51
C GLN A 122 0.56 9.74 3.20
N GLY A 123 0.76 8.68 3.98
CA GLY A 123 -0.33 7.87 4.51
C GLY A 123 -1.23 8.63 5.48
N LEU A 124 -0.69 9.33 6.47
CA LEU A 124 -1.49 10.11 7.40
C LEU A 124 -2.25 11.26 6.72
N PRO A 125 -1.63 12.10 5.85
CA PRO A 125 -2.37 13.09 5.06
C PRO A 125 -3.43 12.48 4.14
N ASN A 126 -3.16 11.34 3.51
CA ASN A 126 -4.14 10.64 2.69
C ASN A 126 -5.36 10.21 3.52
N ALA A 127 -5.15 9.76 4.76
CA ALA A 127 -6.25 9.41 5.66
C ALA A 127 -7.11 10.63 6.03
N VAL A 128 -6.49 11.80 6.24
CA VAL A 128 -7.21 13.07 6.43
C VAL A 128 -8.06 13.38 5.20
N GLY A 129 -7.44 13.36 4.01
CA GLY A 129 -8.12 13.66 2.75
C GLY A 129 -9.27 12.68 2.46
N ALA A 130 -9.07 11.39 2.67
CA ALA A 130 -10.08 10.35 2.47
C ALA A 130 -11.28 10.54 3.41
N SER A 131 -11.03 10.86 4.69
CA SER A 131 -12.12 11.10 5.66
C SER A 131 -12.91 12.37 5.36
N ILE A 132 -12.25 13.42 4.87
CA ILE A 132 -12.94 14.65 4.45
C ILE A 132 -13.76 14.41 3.18
N ALA A 133 -13.19 13.71 2.21
CA ALA A 133 -13.87 13.43 0.95
C ALA A 133 -15.03 12.42 1.08
N CYS A 134 -14.93 11.49 2.03
CA CYS A 134 -15.90 10.43 2.25
C CYS A 134 -16.30 10.35 3.75
N PRO A 135 -17.03 11.35 4.28
CA PRO A 135 -17.26 11.49 5.73
C PRO A 135 -18.10 10.36 6.35
N THR A 136 -18.84 9.62 5.54
CA THR A 136 -19.67 8.49 5.99
C THR A 136 -18.93 7.15 5.98
N ARG A 137 -17.71 7.11 5.46
CA ARG A 137 -16.91 5.90 5.33
C ARG A 137 -15.85 5.83 6.44
N PRO A 138 -15.67 4.69 7.12
CA PRO A 138 -14.57 4.55 8.05
C PRO A 138 -13.23 4.50 7.32
N VAL A 139 -12.23 5.20 7.84
CA VAL A 139 -10.86 5.21 7.33
C VAL A 139 -9.94 4.52 8.33
N LEU A 140 -9.18 3.54 7.87
CA LEU A 140 -8.14 2.86 8.65
C LEU A 140 -6.78 3.16 8.02
N ALA A 141 -5.90 3.81 8.78
CA ALA A 141 -4.54 4.11 8.36
C ALA A 141 -3.55 3.20 9.09
N LEU A 142 -2.84 2.35 8.34
CA LEU A 142 -1.81 1.44 8.82
C LEU A 142 -0.45 2.05 8.42
N ILE A 143 0.29 2.53 9.39
CA ILE A 143 1.44 3.41 9.16
C ILE A 143 2.64 2.89 9.94
N GLY A 144 3.83 2.84 9.32
CA GLY A 144 5.08 2.59 10.04
C GLY A 144 5.48 3.79 10.89
N ASP A 145 6.20 3.57 11.98
CA ASP A 145 6.71 4.63 12.86
C ASP A 145 7.59 5.64 12.12
N GLY A 146 8.54 5.16 11.31
CA GLY A 146 9.39 6.02 10.49
C GLY A 146 8.61 6.84 9.46
N THR A 147 7.58 6.27 8.84
CA THR A 147 6.75 6.98 7.87
C THR A 147 5.86 8.01 8.56
N ALA A 148 5.35 7.71 9.76
CA ALA A 148 4.55 8.63 10.55
C ALA A 148 5.31 9.90 10.92
N MET A 149 6.61 9.80 11.19
CA MET A 149 7.44 10.94 11.60
C MET A 149 7.55 12.03 10.53
N TYR A 150 7.33 11.73 9.26
CA TYR A 150 7.36 12.72 8.18
C TYR A 150 6.18 13.70 8.23
N THR A 151 5.01 13.26 8.69
CA THR A 151 3.77 14.03 8.65
C THR A 151 2.89 13.79 9.88
N ILE A 152 3.50 13.57 11.03
CA ILE A 152 2.82 13.23 12.28
C ILE A 152 1.79 14.28 12.70
N GLN A 153 1.97 15.55 12.30
CA GLN A 153 1.03 16.63 12.53
C GLN A 153 -0.35 16.39 11.90
N ALA A 154 -0.47 15.45 10.95
CA ALA A 154 -1.77 15.06 10.42
C ALA A 154 -2.70 14.47 11.49
N LEU A 155 -2.14 13.83 12.53
CA LEU A 155 -2.90 13.33 13.69
C LEU A 155 -3.59 14.48 14.45
N TRP A 156 -2.91 15.62 14.56
CA TRP A 156 -3.51 16.83 15.14
C TRP A 156 -4.69 17.32 14.31
N THR A 157 -4.56 17.33 12.98
CA THR A 157 -5.67 17.68 12.07
C THR A 157 -6.85 16.71 12.23
N MET A 158 -6.59 15.41 12.28
CA MET A 158 -7.63 14.39 12.50
C MET A 158 -8.40 14.64 13.81
N ALA A 159 -7.67 14.92 14.89
CA ALA A 159 -8.27 15.19 16.20
C ALA A 159 -9.07 16.50 16.21
N ARG A 160 -8.50 17.59 15.67
CA ARG A 160 -9.16 18.90 15.59
C ARG A 160 -10.46 18.83 14.79
N GLU A 161 -10.44 18.20 13.64
CA GLU A 161 -11.60 18.10 12.73
C GLU A 161 -12.53 16.92 13.09
N LYS A 162 -12.21 16.16 14.15
CA LYS A 162 -12.98 14.99 14.61
C LYS A 162 -13.25 14.00 13.49
N LEU A 163 -12.22 13.70 12.69
CA LEU A 163 -12.33 12.83 11.53
C LEU A 163 -12.54 11.37 11.94
N ASN A 164 -13.33 10.62 11.16
CA ASN A 164 -13.57 9.20 11.37
C ASN A 164 -12.39 8.36 10.85
N VAL A 165 -11.24 8.48 11.51
CA VAL A 165 -9.99 7.78 11.16
C VAL A 165 -9.49 6.99 12.34
N VAL A 166 -9.16 5.72 12.12
CA VAL A 166 -8.40 4.88 13.04
C VAL A 166 -6.97 4.76 12.52
N SER A 167 -6.01 5.35 13.24
CA SER A 167 -4.59 5.25 12.89
C SER A 167 -3.91 4.16 13.72
N ILE A 168 -3.28 3.20 13.06
CA ILE A 168 -2.52 2.10 13.65
C ILE A 168 -1.05 2.31 13.29
N ILE A 169 -0.24 2.65 14.28
CA ILE A 169 1.19 2.85 14.09
C ILE A 169 1.94 1.55 14.43
N PHE A 170 2.65 1.01 13.43
CA PHE A 170 3.55 -0.12 13.62
C PHE A 170 4.91 0.43 14.07
N ASN A 171 5.18 0.30 15.36
CA ASN A 171 6.45 0.73 15.93
C ASN A 171 7.44 -0.45 15.96
N ASN A 172 8.38 -0.46 15.02
CA ASN A 172 9.52 -1.36 15.00
C ASN A 172 10.83 -0.64 15.34
N ALA A 173 10.75 0.65 15.68
CA ALA A 173 11.85 1.52 16.03
C ALA A 173 12.98 1.56 14.99
N SER A 174 12.65 1.40 13.70
CA SER A 174 13.65 1.35 12.64
C SER A 174 13.08 1.68 11.27
N TYR A 175 13.89 2.29 10.42
CA TYR A 175 13.67 2.33 8.97
C TYR A 175 14.04 0.98 8.33
N SER A 176 13.34 -0.09 8.72
CA SER A 176 13.66 -1.47 8.36
C SER A 176 13.78 -1.72 6.85
N VAL A 177 12.99 -1.03 6.02
CA VAL A 177 13.08 -1.14 4.57
C VAL A 177 14.47 -0.73 4.05
N LEU A 178 15.10 0.27 4.66
CA LEU A 178 16.44 0.71 4.25
C LEU A 178 17.52 -0.32 4.62
N ASN A 179 17.35 -1.06 5.72
CA ASN A 179 18.22 -2.19 6.03
C ASN A 179 18.12 -3.28 4.97
N VAL A 180 16.89 -3.61 4.53
CA VAL A 180 16.66 -4.57 3.43
C VAL A 180 17.30 -4.08 2.13
N GLU A 181 17.23 -2.78 1.82
CA GLU A 181 17.86 -2.22 0.61
C GLU A 181 19.37 -2.24 0.70
N LEU A 182 19.97 -1.95 1.86
CA LEU A 182 21.42 -2.08 2.06
C LEU A 182 21.92 -3.50 1.77
N GLU A 183 21.20 -4.52 2.27
CA GLU A 183 21.52 -5.93 1.98
C GLU A 183 21.37 -6.24 0.49
N ARG A 184 20.27 -5.76 -0.12
CA ARG A 184 19.95 -6.01 -1.53
C ARG A 184 20.99 -5.44 -2.50
N VAL A 185 21.61 -4.30 -2.19
CA VAL A 185 22.67 -3.69 -3.00
C VAL A 185 24.08 -4.17 -2.62
N GLY A 186 24.19 -5.11 -1.69
CA GLY A 186 25.47 -5.68 -1.26
C GLY A 186 26.31 -4.74 -0.40
N ALA A 187 25.69 -3.79 0.28
CA ALA A 187 26.38 -2.84 1.16
C ALA A 187 26.70 -3.48 2.54
N GLU A 188 27.47 -4.56 2.54
CA GLU A 188 27.77 -5.34 3.75
C GLU A 188 28.62 -4.57 4.79
N LYS A 189 29.45 -3.62 4.33
CA LYS A 189 30.42 -2.87 5.16
C LYS A 189 29.94 -1.48 5.54
N VAL A 190 28.67 -1.34 5.90
CA VAL A 190 28.14 -0.06 6.40
C VAL A 190 28.61 0.16 7.84
N GLY A 191 29.27 1.29 8.09
CA GLY A 191 29.78 1.64 9.43
C GLY A 191 28.65 1.79 10.46
N ALA A 192 28.96 1.55 11.74
CA ALA A 192 28.01 1.60 12.84
C ALA A 192 27.25 2.94 12.91
N LYS A 193 27.92 4.06 12.68
CA LYS A 193 27.31 5.40 12.68
C LYS A 193 26.28 5.57 11.56
N ALA A 194 26.55 5.01 10.37
CA ALA A 194 25.56 5.06 9.26
C ALA A 194 24.35 4.16 9.55
N ARG A 195 24.56 2.97 10.15
CA ARG A 195 23.45 2.10 10.59
C ARG A 195 22.60 2.74 11.68
N SER A 196 23.22 3.47 12.63
CA SER A 196 22.46 4.13 13.69
C SER A 196 21.49 5.21 13.19
N GLN A 197 21.68 5.72 11.97
CA GLN A 197 20.72 6.65 11.35
C GLN A 197 19.42 5.97 10.94
N LEU A 198 19.38 4.65 10.89
CA LEU A 198 18.18 3.86 10.58
C LEU A 198 17.45 3.39 11.84
N ASP A 199 18.02 3.69 13.00
CA ASP A 199 17.47 3.37 14.31
C ASP A 199 16.58 4.53 14.81
N LEU A 200 15.36 4.22 15.20
CA LEU A 200 14.39 5.17 15.75
C LEU A 200 14.25 5.02 17.27
N ASN A 201 15.05 4.21 17.92
CA ASN A 201 15.19 4.22 19.37
C ASN A 201 15.94 5.51 19.75
N GLY A 202 15.21 6.59 19.90
CA GLY A 202 15.78 7.88 20.26
C GLY A 202 16.56 7.88 21.57
N PRO A 203 17.22 9.00 21.90
CA PRO A 203 17.95 9.10 23.15
C PRO A 203 17.03 8.96 24.34
#